data_ee684e539074ab7310aa71f7cd44ecbe
#
_entry.id   ee684e539074ab7310aa71f7cd44ecbe
#
_cell.length_a   1.000
_cell.length_b   1.000
_cell.length_c   1.000
_cell.angle_alpha   90.00
_cell.angle_beta   90.00
_cell.angle_gamma   90.00
#
_symmetry.space_group_name_H-M   'P 1'
#
loop_
_entity.id
_entity.type
_entity.pdbx_description
1 polymer ?
#
loop_
_entity_poly.entity_id
_entity_poly.type
_entity_poly.pdbx_seq_one_letter_code
_entity_poly.pdbx_strand_id
1 'polypeptide(L)'
;VLYPLSYEGVFPDDPARPVRPDTDTSIQGAEPYYALGMRSAPSSASAVAFIPDTTSTRQYIGAWSILSVLQYFAAEAAVIAAWGGPEPYDLRTGYISDLGAIYCGVFDGRNVCSPLNWLMNSSFVVQGLGMLLGALLLSSGLLCVAARAGARVQPGRRKPWVAAAAVRVLTGTAGAGTVVVGLVPEDVGSSWHFVGALMYFIAGALALLVLGGLWLHKTPLAWFILACGLVSAAALVTGGLTRMQIPEPGTLERLMGYPVTVGVAMAGLVIAQRVHRHRKEELLAARAVKTTG
;
A
#
# COMPACT_ATOMS: atom_id res chain seq x y z
N VAL A 1 20.63 -19.47 14.67
CA VAL A 1 21.58 -18.81 15.57
C VAL A 1 21.47 -17.33 15.30
N LEU A 2 20.73 -16.60 16.15
CA LEU A 2 20.53 -15.15 16.08
C LEU A 2 21.30 -14.52 17.24
N TYR A 3 22.25 -13.66 16.95
CA TYR A 3 22.94 -12.84 17.93
C TYR A 3 22.20 -11.52 18.15
N PRO A 4 22.01 -11.06 19.40
CA PRO A 4 21.51 -9.73 19.69
C PRO A 4 22.67 -8.72 19.70
N LEU A 5 22.58 -7.66 18.92
CA LEU A 5 23.45 -6.49 19.01
C LEU A 5 22.91 -5.54 20.07
N SER A 6 23.52 -5.60 21.26
CA SER A 6 23.42 -4.56 22.28
C SER A 6 24.38 -3.43 21.93
N TYR A 7 23.87 -2.21 21.81
CA TYR A 7 24.69 -1.01 21.71
C TYR A 7 24.43 -0.15 22.95
N GLU A 8 25.29 -0.27 23.93
CA GLU A 8 25.42 0.67 25.04
C GLU A 8 26.36 1.80 24.60
N GLY A 9 25.81 2.99 24.36
CA GLY A 9 26.57 4.21 24.16
C GLY A 9 26.66 4.97 25.45
N VAL A 10 27.80 4.88 26.12
CA VAL A 10 28.18 5.74 27.26
C VAL A 10 28.54 7.11 26.72
N PHE A 11 27.86 8.15 27.17
CA PHE A 11 28.27 9.56 26.99
C PHE A 11 29.00 10.02 28.23
N PRO A 12 30.20 10.63 28.14
CA PRO A 12 30.86 11.23 29.27
C PRO A 12 30.29 12.61 29.61
N ASP A 13 30.19 12.88 30.90
CA ASP A 13 29.82 14.15 31.51
C ASP A 13 30.76 15.29 31.13
N ASP A 14 30.23 16.42 30.72
CA ASP A 14 30.95 17.66 30.48
C ASP A 14 30.70 18.64 31.65
N PRO A 15 31.70 18.93 32.51
CA PRO A 15 31.59 19.91 33.57
C PRO A 15 32.22 21.23 33.11
N ALA A 16 31.47 22.27 32.82
CA ALA A 16 31.83 23.68 33.04
C ALA A 16 30.96 24.67 32.23
N ARG A 17 29.97 25.23 32.89
CA ARG A 17 29.48 26.59 32.52
C ARG A 17 29.59 27.51 33.72
N PRO A 18 30.23 28.66 33.59
CA PRO A 18 30.36 29.63 34.67
C PRO A 18 29.07 30.42 34.93
N VAL A 19 28.79 30.60 36.20
CA VAL A 19 27.76 31.46 36.78
C VAL A 19 28.10 32.90 36.49
N ARG A 20 27.17 33.70 36.00
CA ARG A 20 27.26 35.19 35.97
C ARG A 20 26.51 35.76 37.15
N PRO A 21 27.07 36.79 37.82
CA PRO A 21 26.46 37.40 38.98
C PRO A 21 25.43 38.47 38.59
N ASP A 22 24.42 38.58 39.46
CA ASP A 22 23.42 39.64 39.52
C ASP A 22 24.04 41.04 39.66
N THR A 23 23.58 41.97 38.89
CA THR A 23 23.71 43.39 39.26
C THR A 23 22.33 44.06 39.21
N ASP A 24 21.86 44.33 40.40
CA ASP A 24 20.79 45.18 40.79
C ASP A 24 21.12 46.65 40.44
N THR A 25 20.27 47.35 39.75
CA THR A 25 20.23 48.82 39.79
C THR A 25 18.82 49.33 39.52
N SER A 26 18.22 49.77 40.60
CA SER A 26 17.01 50.60 40.67
C SER A 26 17.20 51.92 39.99
N ILE A 27 16.30 52.38 39.14
CA ILE A 27 16.01 53.80 38.86
C ILE A 27 14.48 53.97 38.76
N GLN A 28 14.00 54.79 39.72
CA GLN A 28 12.67 55.41 39.75
C GLN A 28 12.56 56.55 38.72
N GLY A 29 11.39 56.72 38.13
CA GLY A 29 10.96 58.02 37.67
C GLY A 29 10.13 58.09 36.41
N ALA A 30 8.87 58.55 36.58
CA ALA A 30 8.02 59.32 35.65
C ALA A 30 7.14 58.62 34.61
N GLU A 31 5.92 58.56 34.99
CA GLU A 31 4.64 59.10 34.47
C GLU A 31 4.21 58.91 32.98
N PRO A 32 2.91 58.97 32.69
CA PRO A 32 2.24 58.01 31.79
C PRO A 32 1.88 58.65 30.45
N TYR A 33 2.05 57.91 29.35
CA TYR A 33 1.42 58.27 28.08
C TYR A 33 0.85 57.07 27.32
N TYR A 34 -0.49 57.11 27.19
CA TYR A 34 -1.32 56.53 26.15
C TYR A 34 -1.40 55.00 25.98
N ALA A 35 -2.49 54.51 26.52
CA ALA A 35 -3.14 53.31 26.06
C ALA A 35 -3.44 53.38 24.54
N LEU A 36 -2.63 52.75 23.72
CA LEU A 36 -2.96 52.42 22.35
C LEU A 36 -3.03 50.91 22.24
N GLY A 37 -4.25 50.46 22.03
CA GLY A 37 -4.70 49.11 21.73
C GLY A 37 -3.65 48.07 21.40
N MET A 38 -3.24 47.28 22.36
CA MET A 38 -2.72 45.94 22.10
C MET A 38 -3.85 45.16 21.49
N ARG A 39 -3.92 45.12 20.15
CA ARG A 39 -4.57 44.02 19.46
C ARG A 39 -3.82 42.77 19.91
N SER A 40 -4.44 42.01 20.80
CA SER A 40 -4.04 40.66 21.09
C SER A 40 -3.90 39.96 19.73
N ALA A 41 -2.64 39.67 19.36
CA ALA A 41 -2.38 38.78 18.24
C ALA A 41 -3.25 37.50 18.44
N PRO A 42 -3.98 37.05 17.42
CA PRO A 42 -4.74 35.83 17.57
C PRO A 42 -3.74 34.78 18.02
N SER A 43 -3.97 34.23 19.21
CA SER A 43 -3.32 33.03 19.70
C SER A 43 -3.30 32.05 18.53
N SER A 44 -2.11 31.76 17.99
CA SER A 44 -1.95 30.70 17.02
C SER A 44 -2.42 29.44 17.74
N ALA A 45 -3.70 29.11 17.55
CA ALA A 45 -4.24 27.85 17.99
C ALA A 45 -3.32 26.80 17.41
N SER A 46 -2.48 26.21 18.26
CA SER A 46 -1.53 25.15 17.89
C SER A 46 -2.37 24.10 17.21
N ALA A 47 -2.25 24.02 15.89
CA ALA A 47 -2.99 23.07 15.09
C ALA A 47 -2.65 21.68 15.66
N VAL A 48 -3.60 21.12 16.42
CA VAL A 48 -3.42 19.83 17.10
C VAL A 48 -3.11 18.82 16.01
N ALA A 49 -1.91 18.27 16.04
CA ALA A 49 -1.48 17.26 15.07
C ALA A 49 -2.40 16.05 15.24
N PHE A 50 -3.25 15.80 14.24
CA PHE A 50 -4.17 14.68 14.24
C PHE A 50 -3.38 13.38 14.15
N ILE A 51 -3.50 12.53 15.16
CA ILE A 51 -3.02 11.15 15.11
C ILE A 51 -4.17 10.35 14.50
N PRO A 52 -3.99 9.74 13.30
CA PRO A 52 -5.03 8.87 12.74
C PRO A 52 -5.31 7.76 13.72
N ASP A 53 -6.58 7.36 13.86
CA ASP A 53 -6.95 6.15 14.60
C ASP A 53 -6.33 4.94 13.89
N THR A 54 -5.11 4.58 14.33
CA THR A 54 -4.32 3.47 13.80
C THR A 54 -4.68 2.15 14.46
N THR A 55 -5.51 2.17 15.51
CA THR A 55 -5.81 1.01 16.35
C THR A 55 -7.16 0.42 16.05
N SER A 56 -7.98 1.09 15.21
CA SER A 56 -9.32 0.63 14.90
C SER A 56 -9.33 -0.74 14.20
N THR A 57 -10.30 -1.56 14.57
CA THR A 57 -10.52 -2.87 13.94
C THR A 57 -10.73 -2.75 12.43
N ARG A 58 -11.35 -1.65 11.98
CA ARG A 58 -11.53 -1.34 10.56
C ARG A 58 -10.19 -1.30 9.80
N GLN A 59 -9.19 -0.57 10.33
CA GLN A 59 -7.85 -0.46 9.70
C GLN A 59 -7.14 -1.82 9.67
N TYR A 60 -7.29 -2.59 10.72
CA TYR A 60 -6.71 -3.92 10.83
C TYR A 60 -7.30 -4.87 9.78
N ILE A 61 -8.64 -4.93 9.67
CA ILE A 61 -9.32 -5.74 8.65
C ILE A 61 -8.89 -5.30 7.25
N GLY A 62 -8.84 -3.97 6.98
CA GLY A 62 -8.42 -3.46 5.69
C GLY A 62 -7.00 -3.87 5.29
N ALA A 63 -6.05 -3.86 6.24
CA ALA A 63 -4.68 -4.29 6.00
C ALA A 63 -4.58 -5.80 5.69
N TRP A 64 -5.31 -6.64 6.43
CA TRP A 64 -5.36 -8.08 6.17
C TRP A 64 -6.09 -8.42 4.87
N SER A 65 -7.14 -7.68 4.50
CA SER A 65 -7.82 -7.84 3.21
C SER A 65 -6.86 -7.61 2.04
N ILE A 66 -5.97 -6.63 2.13
CA ILE A 66 -4.94 -6.42 1.10
C ILE A 66 -3.95 -7.59 1.04
N LEU A 67 -3.60 -8.20 2.17
CA LEU A 67 -2.70 -9.35 2.18
C LEU A 67 -3.32 -10.61 1.54
N SER A 68 -4.66 -10.70 1.48
CA SER A 68 -5.34 -11.84 0.85
C SER A 68 -5.01 -11.99 -0.64
N VAL A 69 -4.49 -10.96 -1.32
CA VAL A 69 -4.09 -11.04 -2.73
C VAL A 69 -3.02 -12.11 -2.99
N LEU A 70 -2.24 -12.50 -1.99
CA LEU A 70 -1.20 -13.53 -2.13
C LEU A 70 -1.74 -14.93 -2.39
N GLN A 71 -3.01 -15.21 -2.07
CA GLN A 71 -3.67 -16.49 -2.38
C GLN A 71 -3.67 -16.79 -3.89
N TYR A 72 -3.60 -15.73 -4.72
CA TYR A 72 -3.51 -15.81 -6.17
C TYR A 72 -2.43 -16.78 -6.64
N PHE A 73 -1.21 -16.69 -6.11
CA PHE A 73 -0.10 -17.54 -6.53
C PHE A 73 -0.33 -19.03 -6.22
N ALA A 74 -1.00 -19.32 -5.10
CA ALA A 74 -1.36 -20.69 -4.77
C ALA A 74 -2.44 -21.25 -5.71
N ALA A 75 -3.43 -20.43 -6.06
CA ALA A 75 -4.46 -20.81 -7.03
C ALA A 75 -3.86 -21.01 -8.42
N GLU A 76 -3.03 -20.08 -8.90
CA GLU A 76 -2.34 -20.19 -10.20
C GLU A 76 -1.51 -21.48 -10.27
N ALA A 77 -0.69 -21.77 -9.25
CA ALA A 77 0.12 -22.98 -9.23
C ALA A 77 -0.74 -24.25 -9.27
N ALA A 78 -1.86 -24.29 -8.55
CA ALA A 78 -2.78 -25.43 -8.56
C ALA A 78 -3.46 -25.61 -9.93
N VAL A 79 -3.87 -24.53 -10.58
CA VAL A 79 -4.51 -24.56 -11.89
C VAL A 79 -3.52 -25.00 -12.97
N ILE A 80 -2.29 -24.49 -12.94
CA ILE A 80 -1.23 -24.93 -13.86
C ILE A 80 -0.93 -26.42 -13.68
N ALA A 81 -0.85 -26.91 -12.45
CA ALA A 81 -0.62 -28.34 -12.20
C ALA A 81 -1.76 -29.24 -12.71
N ALA A 82 -2.97 -28.70 -12.87
CA ALA A 82 -4.14 -29.37 -13.40
C ALA A 82 -4.43 -29.09 -14.89
N TRP A 83 -3.49 -28.43 -15.58
CA TRP A 83 -3.67 -28.03 -16.98
C TRP A 83 -4.02 -29.22 -17.86
N GLY A 84 -5.08 -29.10 -18.66
CA GLY A 84 -5.63 -30.15 -19.52
C GLY A 84 -5.33 -30.01 -21.01
N GLY A 85 -4.50 -29.07 -21.41
CA GLY A 85 -4.10 -28.85 -22.79
C GLY A 85 -3.25 -30.02 -23.35
N PRO A 86 -3.09 -30.10 -24.69
CA PRO A 86 -2.32 -31.16 -25.33
C PRO A 86 -0.82 -31.10 -24.99
N GLU A 87 -0.32 -29.90 -24.62
CA GLU A 87 1.04 -29.67 -24.16
C GLU A 87 1.01 -29.10 -22.74
N PRO A 88 2.09 -29.30 -21.94
CA PRO A 88 2.22 -28.67 -20.64
C PRO A 88 2.08 -27.15 -20.75
N TYR A 89 1.46 -26.52 -19.75
CA TYR A 89 1.34 -25.09 -19.71
C TYR A 89 2.71 -24.42 -19.60
N ASP A 90 3.03 -23.54 -20.56
CA ASP A 90 4.27 -22.77 -20.57
C ASP A 90 4.01 -21.34 -20.07
N LEU A 91 4.66 -20.98 -18.96
CA LEU A 91 4.57 -19.63 -18.35
C LEU A 91 5.07 -18.51 -19.27
N ARG A 92 5.88 -18.82 -20.27
CA ARG A 92 6.45 -17.82 -21.18
C ARG A 92 5.48 -17.43 -22.29
N THR A 93 4.73 -18.37 -22.79
CA THR A 93 3.82 -18.20 -23.93
C THR A 93 2.34 -18.19 -23.55
N GLY A 94 1.96 -18.97 -22.52
CA GLY A 94 0.59 -19.02 -22.01
C GLY A 94 0.22 -17.81 -21.17
N TYR A 95 -0.94 -17.24 -21.41
CA TYR A 95 -1.44 -16.10 -20.66
C TYR A 95 -2.00 -16.53 -19.29
N ILE A 96 -1.96 -15.61 -18.33
CA ILE A 96 -2.62 -15.80 -17.03
C ILE A 96 -4.13 -15.99 -17.24
N SER A 97 -4.70 -15.25 -18.19
CA SER A 97 -6.11 -15.31 -18.53
C SER A 97 -6.53 -16.68 -19.08
N ASP A 98 -5.65 -17.40 -19.81
CA ASP A 98 -5.90 -18.76 -20.30
C ASP A 98 -6.25 -19.74 -19.14
N LEU A 99 -5.70 -19.49 -17.94
CA LEU A 99 -5.99 -20.30 -16.76
C LEU A 99 -7.43 -20.12 -16.23
N GLY A 100 -8.10 -19.04 -16.62
CA GLY A 100 -9.50 -18.76 -16.31
C GLY A 100 -10.49 -19.16 -17.39
N ALA A 101 -10.02 -19.63 -18.55
CA ALA A 101 -10.88 -20.00 -19.69
C ALA A 101 -11.79 -21.17 -19.36
N ILE A 102 -13.09 -21.05 -19.70
CA ILE A 102 -14.12 -22.05 -19.38
C ILE A 102 -14.09 -23.22 -20.37
N TYR A 103 -13.84 -22.94 -21.65
CA TYR A 103 -13.93 -23.92 -22.72
C TYR A 103 -12.56 -24.48 -23.10
N CYS A 104 -12.47 -25.80 -23.27
CA CYS A 104 -11.27 -26.39 -23.86
C CYS A 104 -11.35 -26.29 -25.39
N GLY A 105 -10.26 -25.82 -26.01
CA GLY A 105 -10.19 -25.69 -27.46
C GLY A 105 -9.16 -24.68 -27.91
N VAL A 106 -9.26 -24.25 -29.17
CA VAL A 106 -8.41 -23.18 -29.71
C VAL A 106 -9.03 -21.83 -29.44
N PHE A 107 -8.34 -20.99 -28.69
CA PHE A 107 -8.73 -19.62 -28.41
C PHE A 107 -7.59 -18.66 -28.81
N ASP A 108 -7.86 -17.73 -29.69
CA ASP A 108 -6.88 -16.76 -30.21
C ASP A 108 -5.56 -17.41 -30.66
N GLY A 109 -5.67 -18.54 -31.40
CA GLY A 109 -4.53 -19.32 -31.91
C GLY A 109 -3.77 -20.18 -30.89
N ARG A 110 -4.21 -20.22 -29.64
CA ARG A 110 -3.62 -21.03 -28.55
C ARG A 110 -4.54 -22.20 -28.19
N ASN A 111 -3.93 -23.35 -27.88
CA ASN A 111 -4.66 -24.50 -27.31
C ASN A 111 -4.86 -24.26 -25.81
N VAL A 112 -6.06 -23.95 -25.39
CA VAL A 112 -6.40 -23.62 -24.01
C VAL A 112 -7.29 -24.72 -23.43
N CYS A 113 -6.95 -25.23 -22.25
CA CYS A 113 -7.82 -26.13 -21.49
C CYS A 113 -7.50 -26.05 -20.00
N SER A 114 -8.35 -25.39 -19.24
CA SER A 114 -8.20 -25.17 -17.80
C SER A 114 -9.30 -25.85 -17.00
N PRO A 115 -9.14 -27.14 -16.59
CA PRO A 115 -10.15 -27.87 -15.83
C PRO A 115 -10.49 -27.21 -14.48
N LEU A 116 -9.55 -26.48 -13.88
CA LEU A 116 -9.75 -25.76 -12.64
C LEU A 116 -9.95 -24.24 -12.87
N ASN A 117 -10.48 -23.83 -14.04
CA ASN A 117 -10.76 -22.42 -14.34
C ASN A 117 -11.57 -21.71 -13.23
N TRP A 118 -12.53 -22.41 -12.64
CA TRP A 118 -13.33 -21.88 -11.53
C TRP A 118 -12.48 -21.45 -10.32
N LEU A 119 -11.37 -22.17 -10.03
CA LEU A 119 -10.44 -21.82 -8.95
C LEU A 119 -9.68 -20.55 -9.31
N MET A 120 -9.20 -20.43 -10.56
CA MET A 120 -8.51 -19.22 -11.02
C MET A 120 -9.44 -18.02 -11.00
N ASN A 121 -10.63 -18.15 -11.57
CA ASN A 121 -11.63 -17.09 -11.62
C ASN A 121 -12.07 -16.64 -10.21
N SER A 122 -12.29 -17.60 -9.30
CA SER A 122 -12.58 -17.31 -7.89
C SER A 122 -11.41 -16.57 -7.21
N SER A 123 -10.18 -16.96 -7.54
CA SER A 123 -8.96 -16.32 -7.05
C SER A 123 -8.88 -14.84 -7.47
N PHE A 124 -9.19 -14.53 -8.72
CA PHE A 124 -9.30 -13.14 -9.20
C PHE A 124 -10.36 -12.36 -8.42
N VAL A 125 -11.54 -12.95 -8.21
CA VAL A 125 -12.60 -12.30 -7.42
C VAL A 125 -12.13 -12.03 -5.99
N VAL A 126 -11.52 -13.00 -5.31
CA VAL A 126 -11.00 -12.85 -3.94
C VAL A 126 -9.91 -11.78 -3.88
N GLN A 127 -9.00 -11.78 -4.85
CA GLN A 127 -7.96 -10.76 -4.97
C GLN A 127 -8.58 -9.35 -5.11
N GLY A 128 -9.54 -9.21 -6.02
CA GLY A 128 -10.22 -7.94 -6.27
C GLY A 128 -11.02 -7.45 -5.07
N LEU A 129 -11.76 -8.34 -4.39
CA LEU A 129 -12.49 -8.02 -3.16
C LEU A 129 -11.53 -7.61 -2.03
N GLY A 130 -10.37 -8.29 -1.89
CA GLY A 130 -9.35 -7.91 -0.93
C GLY A 130 -8.83 -6.49 -1.15
N MET A 131 -8.56 -6.11 -2.41
CA MET A 131 -8.13 -4.77 -2.78
C MET A 131 -9.24 -3.72 -2.57
N LEU A 132 -10.49 -4.02 -2.91
CA LEU A 132 -11.65 -3.16 -2.68
C LEU A 132 -11.87 -2.90 -1.19
N LEU A 133 -11.89 -3.94 -0.38
CA LEU A 133 -12.04 -3.82 1.08
C LEU A 133 -10.88 -3.00 1.67
N GLY A 134 -9.64 -3.25 1.24
CA GLY A 134 -8.50 -2.44 1.64
C GLY A 134 -8.67 -0.97 1.29
N ALA A 135 -9.07 -0.66 0.06
CA ALA A 135 -9.31 0.70 -0.40
C ALA A 135 -10.42 1.42 0.38
N LEU A 136 -11.47 0.70 0.77
CA LEU A 136 -12.60 1.24 1.53
C LEU A 136 -12.29 1.41 3.02
N LEU A 137 -11.63 0.43 3.62
CA LEU A 137 -11.43 0.36 5.07
C LEU A 137 -10.20 1.15 5.53
N LEU A 138 -9.12 1.21 4.75
CA LEU A 138 -7.93 1.99 5.10
C LEU A 138 -8.18 3.48 4.92
N SER A 139 -7.77 4.27 5.91
CA SER A 139 -7.90 5.73 5.84
C SER A 139 -6.69 6.36 5.13
N SER A 140 -6.91 7.49 4.44
CA SER A 140 -5.82 8.28 3.85
C SER A 140 -4.84 8.77 4.92
N GLY A 141 -5.32 9.07 6.13
CA GLY A 141 -4.47 9.42 7.26
C GLY A 141 -3.48 8.31 7.63
N LEU A 142 -3.95 7.06 7.71
CA LEU A 142 -3.09 5.91 7.98
C LEU A 142 -2.04 5.74 6.87
N LEU A 143 -2.42 5.83 5.60
CA LEU A 143 -1.48 5.72 4.48
C LEU A 143 -0.38 6.80 4.52
N CYS A 144 -0.70 8.02 5.00
CA CYS A 144 0.31 9.07 5.15
C CYS A 144 1.38 8.75 6.20
N VAL A 145 1.05 7.96 7.23
CA VAL A 145 1.95 7.73 8.39
C VAL A 145 2.44 6.29 8.51
N ALA A 146 1.85 5.33 7.78
CA ALA A 146 2.12 3.90 7.96
C ALA A 146 3.61 3.52 7.85
N ALA A 147 4.31 4.15 6.91
CA ALA A 147 5.71 3.84 6.63
C ALA A 147 6.71 4.38 7.67
N ARG A 148 6.32 5.30 8.57
CA ARG A 148 7.22 5.92 9.54
C ARG A 148 6.68 5.80 10.97
N ALA A 149 7.44 5.17 11.85
CA ALA A 149 7.11 5.11 13.27
C ALA A 149 7.08 6.52 13.89
N GLY A 150 6.08 6.80 14.76
CA GLY A 150 5.94 8.11 15.41
C GLY A 150 5.51 9.27 14.49
N ALA A 151 5.28 9.03 13.18
CA ALA A 151 4.85 10.08 12.28
C ALA A 151 3.44 10.57 12.64
N ARG A 152 3.28 11.90 12.68
CA ARG A 152 2.00 12.58 12.86
C ARG A 152 1.60 13.27 11.56
N VAL A 153 0.29 13.32 11.30
CA VAL A 153 -0.22 14.07 10.14
C VAL A 153 -0.23 15.54 10.51
N GLN A 154 0.51 16.35 9.74
CA GLN A 154 0.50 17.81 9.93
C GLN A 154 -0.75 18.40 9.26
N PRO A 155 -1.61 19.12 9.99
CA PRO A 155 -2.71 19.87 9.41
C PRO A 155 -2.16 20.87 8.37
N GLY A 156 -2.82 20.99 7.21
CA GLY A 156 -2.42 21.95 6.17
C GLY A 156 -1.56 21.39 5.04
N ARG A 157 -0.91 20.23 5.18
CA ARG A 157 -0.21 19.57 4.06
C ARG A 157 -1.18 18.79 3.18
N ARG A 158 -1.76 19.44 2.16
CA ARG A 158 -2.72 18.82 1.24
C ARG A 158 -2.12 17.72 0.35
N LYS A 159 -0.87 17.89 -0.12
CA LYS A 159 -0.23 16.95 -1.07
C LYS A 159 -0.18 15.48 -0.60
N PRO A 160 0.26 15.14 0.63
CA PRO A 160 0.24 13.74 1.09
C PRO A 160 -1.17 13.14 1.18
N TRP A 161 -2.16 13.94 1.55
CA TRP A 161 -3.55 13.50 1.63
C TRP A 161 -4.14 13.19 0.25
N VAL A 162 -3.88 14.04 -0.74
CA VAL A 162 -4.30 13.80 -2.12
C VAL A 162 -3.64 12.55 -2.67
N ALA A 163 -2.34 12.36 -2.45
CA ALA A 163 -1.64 11.15 -2.87
C ALA A 163 -2.22 9.89 -2.20
N ALA A 164 -2.47 9.93 -0.89
CA ALA A 164 -3.07 8.80 -0.17
C ALA A 164 -4.52 8.52 -0.63
N ALA A 165 -5.30 9.55 -0.93
CA ALA A 165 -6.65 9.39 -1.50
C ALA A 165 -6.57 8.79 -2.92
N ALA A 166 -5.64 9.25 -3.75
CA ALA A 166 -5.40 8.69 -5.08
C ALA A 166 -5.01 7.21 -5.01
N VAL A 167 -4.12 6.81 -4.10
CA VAL A 167 -3.78 5.40 -3.88
C VAL A 167 -5.02 4.57 -3.56
N ARG A 168 -5.91 5.06 -2.69
CA ARG A 168 -7.15 4.34 -2.35
C ARG A 168 -8.06 4.17 -3.57
N VAL A 169 -8.29 5.22 -4.33
CA VAL A 169 -9.12 5.17 -5.54
C VAL A 169 -8.51 4.21 -6.56
N LEU A 170 -7.21 4.34 -6.83
CA LEU A 170 -6.50 3.48 -7.78
C LEU A 170 -6.51 2.00 -7.34
N THR A 171 -6.27 1.72 -6.06
CA THR A 171 -6.35 0.35 -5.53
C THR A 171 -7.77 -0.21 -5.64
N GLY A 172 -8.78 0.60 -5.36
CA GLY A 172 -10.18 0.21 -5.54
C GLY A 172 -10.54 -0.05 -7.01
N THR A 173 -10.07 0.79 -7.93
CA THR A 173 -10.27 0.59 -9.39
C THR A 173 -9.59 -0.69 -9.86
N ALA A 174 -8.34 -0.95 -9.43
CA ALA A 174 -7.63 -2.19 -9.74
C ALA A 174 -8.38 -3.41 -9.20
N GLY A 175 -8.87 -3.33 -7.95
CA GLY A 175 -9.67 -4.40 -7.35
C GLY A 175 -10.98 -4.66 -8.10
N ALA A 176 -11.70 -3.61 -8.49
CA ALA A 176 -12.90 -3.75 -9.31
C ALA A 176 -12.60 -4.41 -10.65
N GLY A 177 -11.50 -4.00 -11.30
CA GLY A 177 -11.02 -4.62 -12.55
C GLY A 177 -10.77 -6.11 -12.40
N THR A 178 -10.10 -6.53 -11.32
CA THR A 178 -9.81 -7.94 -11.06
C THR A 178 -11.08 -8.76 -10.77
N VAL A 179 -12.08 -8.16 -10.08
CA VAL A 179 -13.40 -8.80 -9.94
C VAL A 179 -14.05 -9.02 -11.30
N VAL A 180 -14.00 -8.03 -12.20
CA VAL A 180 -14.55 -8.15 -13.56
C VAL A 180 -13.83 -9.28 -14.33
N VAL A 181 -12.50 -9.35 -14.28
CA VAL A 181 -11.70 -10.42 -14.89
C VAL A 181 -12.17 -11.81 -14.42
N GLY A 182 -12.36 -11.98 -13.10
CA GLY A 182 -12.80 -13.25 -12.54
C GLY A 182 -14.27 -13.61 -12.82
N LEU A 183 -15.14 -12.62 -13.05
CA LEU A 183 -16.55 -12.85 -13.38
C LEU A 183 -16.80 -13.03 -14.88
N VAL A 184 -15.91 -12.51 -15.72
CA VAL A 184 -16.02 -12.55 -17.17
C VAL A 184 -14.74 -13.16 -17.74
N PRO A 185 -14.65 -14.51 -17.86
CA PRO A 185 -13.52 -15.18 -18.48
C PRO A 185 -13.26 -14.70 -19.92
N GLU A 186 -12.01 -14.82 -20.38
CA GLU A 186 -11.61 -14.26 -21.67
C GLU A 186 -12.30 -14.91 -22.88
N ASP A 187 -12.65 -16.19 -22.77
CA ASP A 187 -13.21 -17.03 -23.84
C ASP A 187 -14.74 -16.95 -23.97
N VAL A 188 -15.42 -16.16 -23.14
CA VAL A 188 -16.89 -15.96 -23.26
C VAL A 188 -17.31 -14.87 -24.28
N GLY A 189 -16.35 -14.36 -25.06
CA GLY A 189 -16.62 -13.41 -26.16
C GLY A 189 -16.99 -11.99 -25.74
N SER A 190 -16.65 -11.59 -24.52
CA SER A 190 -16.94 -10.25 -24.00
C SER A 190 -15.69 -9.39 -23.84
N SER A 191 -15.74 -8.14 -24.31
CA SER A 191 -14.66 -7.15 -24.11
C SER A 191 -14.49 -6.70 -22.65
N TRP A 192 -15.41 -7.05 -21.74
CA TRP A 192 -15.34 -6.69 -20.33
C TRP A 192 -14.15 -7.32 -19.62
N HIS A 193 -13.71 -8.53 -20.03
CA HIS A 193 -12.47 -9.13 -19.51
C HIS A 193 -11.29 -8.20 -19.72
N PHE A 194 -11.10 -7.73 -20.96
CA PHE A 194 -10.02 -6.82 -21.33
C PHE A 194 -10.11 -5.48 -20.58
N VAL A 195 -11.32 -4.91 -20.45
CA VAL A 195 -11.53 -3.69 -19.65
C VAL A 195 -11.11 -3.92 -18.20
N GLY A 196 -11.53 -5.03 -17.59
CA GLY A 196 -11.14 -5.40 -16.24
C GLY A 196 -9.63 -5.55 -16.07
N ALA A 197 -8.97 -6.23 -17.01
CA ALA A 197 -7.52 -6.40 -17.03
C ALA A 197 -6.79 -5.06 -17.12
N LEU A 198 -7.21 -4.16 -18.02
CA LEU A 198 -6.65 -2.80 -18.11
C LEU A 198 -6.85 -1.99 -16.83
N MET A 199 -8.02 -2.08 -16.21
CA MET A 199 -8.26 -1.43 -14.91
C MET A 199 -7.28 -1.94 -13.85
N TYR A 200 -7.03 -3.25 -13.80
CA TYR A 200 -6.10 -3.84 -12.86
C TYR A 200 -4.65 -3.39 -13.12
N PHE A 201 -4.15 -3.55 -14.34
CA PHE A 201 -2.77 -3.24 -14.67
C PHE A 201 -2.46 -1.74 -14.55
N ILE A 202 -3.30 -0.88 -15.13
CA ILE A 202 -3.06 0.58 -15.14
C ILE A 202 -3.20 1.14 -13.72
N ALA A 203 -4.34 0.90 -13.08
CA ALA A 203 -4.59 1.49 -11.77
C ALA A 203 -3.69 0.87 -10.70
N GLY A 204 -3.37 -0.44 -10.79
CA GLY A 204 -2.45 -1.11 -9.88
C GLY A 204 -1.03 -0.55 -9.98
N ALA A 205 -0.47 -0.43 -11.18
CA ALA A 205 0.85 0.17 -11.39
C ALA A 205 0.91 1.61 -10.87
N LEU A 206 -0.08 2.45 -11.19
CA LEU A 206 -0.16 3.82 -10.72
C LEU A 206 -0.32 3.92 -9.20
N ALA A 207 -1.10 3.03 -8.58
CA ALA A 207 -1.24 2.96 -7.12
C ALA A 207 0.11 2.72 -6.45
N LEU A 208 0.92 1.78 -6.97
CA LEU A 208 2.25 1.47 -6.43
C LEU A 208 3.25 2.61 -6.65
N LEU A 209 3.23 3.27 -7.82
CA LEU A 209 4.08 4.43 -8.08
C LEU A 209 3.78 5.59 -7.12
N VAL A 210 2.50 5.91 -6.93
CA VAL A 210 2.09 6.98 -6.01
C VAL A 210 2.40 6.62 -4.56
N LEU A 211 2.13 5.37 -4.15
CA LEU A 211 2.39 4.90 -2.77
C LEU A 211 3.88 4.81 -2.48
N GLY A 212 4.67 4.24 -3.40
CA GLY A 212 6.12 4.18 -3.30
C GLY A 212 6.73 5.58 -3.18
N GLY A 213 6.28 6.53 -4.00
CA GLY A 213 6.66 7.93 -3.91
C GLY A 213 6.25 8.60 -2.59
N LEU A 214 5.04 8.32 -2.09
CA LEU A 214 4.56 8.83 -0.79
C LEU A 214 5.40 8.32 0.38
N TRP A 215 5.87 7.07 0.30
CA TRP A 215 6.67 6.41 1.34
C TRP A 215 8.18 6.49 1.12
N LEU A 216 8.62 7.09 0.03
CA LEU A 216 10.03 7.24 -0.31
C LEU A 216 10.81 7.86 0.87
N HIS A 217 11.97 7.31 1.17
CA HIS A 217 12.80 7.69 2.31
C HIS A 217 12.19 7.50 3.71
N LYS A 218 11.01 6.87 3.80
CA LYS A 218 10.36 6.58 5.10
C LYS A 218 10.52 5.12 5.52
N THR A 219 10.65 4.22 4.55
CA THR A 219 10.92 2.80 4.74
C THR A 219 11.70 2.25 3.54
N PRO A 220 12.63 1.30 3.73
CA PRO A 220 13.33 0.66 2.60
C PRO A 220 12.36 -0.08 1.66
N LEU A 221 11.23 -0.59 2.17
CA LEU A 221 10.20 -1.24 1.37
C LEU A 221 9.54 -0.31 0.35
N ALA A 222 9.64 1.02 0.52
CA ALA A 222 9.13 1.98 -0.46
C ALA A 222 9.81 1.85 -1.82
N TRP A 223 11.12 1.58 -1.83
CA TRP A 223 11.87 1.33 -3.07
C TRP A 223 11.40 0.06 -3.78
N PHE A 224 11.12 -0.99 -3.02
CA PHE A 224 10.57 -2.22 -3.58
C PHE A 224 9.19 -1.99 -4.19
N ILE A 225 8.28 -1.31 -3.48
CA ILE A 225 6.94 -0.97 -3.96
C ILE A 225 7.02 -0.10 -5.22
N LEU A 226 7.93 0.89 -5.24
CA LEU A 226 8.16 1.73 -6.39
C LEU A 226 8.68 0.93 -7.59
N ALA A 227 9.65 0.03 -7.36
CA ALA A 227 10.18 -0.86 -8.40
C ALA A 227 9.09 -1.76 -8.99
N CYS A 228 8.21 -2.34 -8.17
CA CYS A 228 7.05 -3.10 -8.64
C CYS A 228 6.16 -2.24 -9.56
N GLY A 229 5.87 -1.00 -9.17
CA GLY A 229 5.08 -0.08 -10.00
C GLY A 229 5.76 0.26 -11.33
N LEU A 230 7.08 0.48 -11.31
CA LEU A 230 7.87 0.78 -12.52
C LEU A 230 7.93 -0.41 -13.47
N VAL A 231 8.18 -1.62 -12.95
CA VAL A 231 8.22 -2.85 -13.78
C VAL A 231 6.86 -3.09 -14.43
N SER A 232 5.78 -3.03 -13.65
CA SER A 232 4.42 -3.20 -14.20
C SER A 232 4.08 -2.14 -15.24
N ALA A 233 4.39 -0.87 -15.00
CA ALA A 233 4.15 0.22 -15.96
C ALA A 233 4.97 0.04 -17.24
N ALA A 234 6.25 -0.32 -17.14
CA ALA A 234 7.11 -0.58 -18.30
C ALA A 234 6.59 -1.76 -19.12
N ALA A 235 6.22 -2.86 -18.47
CA ALA A 235 5.62 -4.02 -19.13
C ALA A 235 4.31 -3.65 -19.84
N LEU A 236 3.44 -2.85 -19.20
CA LEU A 236 2.20 -2.39 -19.78
C LEU A 236 2.43 -1.52 -21.02
N VAL A 237 3.38 -0.58 -20.99
CA VAL A 237 3.76 0.24 -22.14
C VAL A 237 4.29 -0.64 -23.27
N THR A 238 5.16 -1.61 -22.95
CA THR A 238 5.68 -2.58 -23.93
C THR A 238 4.55 -3.35 -24.60
N GLY A 239 3.63 -3.92 -23.79
CA GLY A 239 2.47 -4.67 -24.30
C GLY A 239 1.55 -3.84 -25.19
N GLY A 240 1.32 -2.58 -24.80
CA GLY A 240 0.54 -1.64 -25.62
C GLY A 240 1.21 -1.29 -26.95
N LEU A 241 2.51 -1.03 -26.95
CA LEU A 241 3.26 -0.70 -28.17
C LEU A 241 3.41 -1.88 -29.12
N THR A 242 3.63 -3.08 -28.58
CA THR A 242 3.79 -4.31 -29.37
C THR A 242 2.49 -5.02 -29.66
N ARG A 243 1.36 -4.55 -29.11
CA ARG A 243 0.05 -5.23 -29.13
C ARG A 243 0.15 -6.69 -28.66
N MET A 244 0.99 -6.93 -27.65
CA MET A 244 1.32 -8.26 -27.13
C MET A 244 1.97 -9.21 -28.16
N GLN A 245 2.33 -8.73 -29.35
CA GLN A 245 2.98 -9.51 -30.42
C GLN A 245 4.49 -9.61 -30.15
N ILE A 246 4.86 -10.41 -29.16
CA ILE A 246 6.24 -10.70 -28.77
C ILE A 246 6.41 -12.22 -28.63
N PRO A 247 7.64 -12.75 -28.64
CA PRO A 247 7.86 -14.20 -28.50
C PRO A 247 7.36 -14.80 -27.19
N GLU A 248 7.27 -14.01 -26.11
CA GLU A 248 6.90 -14.46 -24.76
C GLU A 248 5.77 -13.59 -24.17
N PRO A 249 4.56 -13.63 -24.73
CA PRO A 249 3.47 -12.77 -24.24
C PRO A 249 3.02 -13.12 -22.82
N GLY A 250 3.09 -14.39 -22.42
CA GLY A 250 2.78 -14.81 -21.06
C GLY A 250 3.77 -14.25 -20.02
N THR A 251 5.05 -14.18 -20.34
CA THR A 251 6.06 -13.49 -19.50
C THR A 251 5.71 -12.03 -19.35
N LEU A 252 5.32 -11.36 -20.44
CA LEU A 252 4.97 -9.95 -20.41
C LEU A 252 3.72 -9.67 -19.56
N GLU A 253 2.68 -10.49 -19.70
CA GLU A 253 1.47 -10.37 -18.88
C GLU A 253 1.78 -10.55 -17.39
N ARG A 254 2.65 -11.50 -17.04
CA ARG A 254 3.11 -11.69 -15.65
C ARG A 254 3.92 -10.51 -15.14
N LEU A 255 4.75 -9.89 -15.97
CA LEU A 255 5.45 -8.66 -15.60
C LEU A 255 4.50 -7.46 -15.41
N MET A 256 3.33 -7.46 -16.05
CA MET A 256 2.28 -6.47 -15.75
C MET A 256 1.59 -6.76 -14.42
N GLY A 257 1.26 -8.04 -14.13
CA GLY A 257 0.38 -8.43 -13.02
C GLY A 257 1.09 -8.78 -11.71
N TYR A 258 2.14 -9.60 -11.73
CA TYR A 258 2.80 -10.07 -10.51
C TYR A 258 3.39 -8.94 -9.66
N PRO A 259 4.08 -7.94 -10.26
CA PRO A 259 4.57 -6.83 -9.46
C PRO A 259 3.45 -6.04 -8.78
N VAL A 260 2.28 -5.91 -9.41
CA VAL A 260 1.12 -5.29 -8.76
C VAL A 260 0.67 -6.10 -7.56
N THR A 261 0.47 -7.41 -7.72
CA THR A 261 0.05 -8.31 -6.64
C THR A 261 1.03 -8.27 -5.46
N VAL A 262 2.33 -8.44 -5.74
CA VAL A 262 3.37 -8.48 -4.69
C VAL A 262 3.56 -7.10 -4.05
N GLY A 263 3.56 -6.03 -4.83
CA GLY A 263 3.70 -4.66 -4.33
C GLY A 263 2.54 -4.24 -3.42
N VAL A 264 1.31 -4.60 -3.79
CA VAL A 264 0.11 -4.36 -2.99
C VAL A 264 0.16 -5.18 -1.69
N ALA A 265 0.56 -6.46 -1.75
CA ALA A 265 0.74 -7.29 -0.56
C ALA A 265 1.79 -6.72 0.38
N MET A 266 2.92 -6.25 -0.16
CA MET A 266 3.99 -5.63 0.64
C MET A 266 3.51 -4.35 1.32
N ALA A 267 2.72 -3.53 0.63
CA ALA A 267 2.08 -2.36 1.22
C ALA A 267 1.13 -2.76 2.36
N GLY A 268 0.31 -3.78 2.16
CA GLY A 268 -0.58 -4.34 3.18
C GLY A 268 0.19 -4.82 4.42
N LEU A 269 1.33 -5.48 4.23
CA LEU A 269 2.21 -5.93 5.32
C LEU A 269 2.75 -4.76 6.16
N VAL A 270 3.24 -3.69 5.50
CA VAL A 270 3.72 -2.47 6.19
C VAL A 270 2.61 -1.87 7.04
N ILE A 271 1.40 -1.77 6.48
CA ILE A 271 0.24 -1.22 7.17
C ILE A 271 -0.17 -2.12 8.34
N ALA A 272 -0.27 -3.44 8.12
CA ALA A 272 -0.64 -4.41 9.14
C ALA A 272 0.33 -4.40 10.33
N GLN A 273 1.64 -4.38 10.07
CA GLN A 273 2.66 -4.27 11.10
C GLN A 273 2.53 -2.97 11.91
N ARG A 274 2.21 -1.86 11.23
CA ARG A 274 2.03 -0.58 11.89
C ARG A 274 0.82 -0.58 12.82
N VAL A 275 -0.32 -1.04 12.33
CA VAL A 275 -1.56 -1.15 13.11
C VAL A 275 -1.37 -2.12 14.30
N HIS A 276 -0.72 -3.27 14.06
CA HIS A 276 -0.46 -4.25 15.12
C HIS A 276 0.40 -3.69 16.26
N ARG A 277 1.49 -2.98 15.93
CA ARG A 277 2.37 -2.36 16.93
C ARG A 277 1.61 -1.35 17.80
N HIS A 278 0.84 -0.47 17.18
CA HIS A 278 0.06 0.53 17.92
C HIS A 278 -0.97 -0.11 18.86
N ARG A 279 -1.71 -1.12 18.38
CA ARG A 279 -2.66 -1.86 19.23
C ARG A 279 -1.97 -2.51 20.44
N LYS A 280 -0.80 -3.08 20.23
CA LYS A 280 0.00 -3.67 21.32
C LYS A 280 0.43 -2.62 22.34
N GLU A 281 0.91 -1.45 21.89
CA GLU A 281 1.31 -0.33 22.75
C GLU A 281 0.14 0.17 23.60
N GLU A 282 -1.04 0.34 23.03
CA GLU A 282 -2.26 0.74 23.77
C GLU A 282 -2.69 -0.29 24.81
N LEU A 283 -2.65 -1.58 24.46
CA LEU A 283 -3.00 -2.64 25.41
C LEU A 283 -2.03 -2.70 26.60
N LEU A 284 -0.73 -2.48 26.37
CA LEU A 284 0.26 -2.43 27.43
C LEU A 284 0.07 -1.20 28.32
N ALA A 285 -0.20 -0.03 27.74
CA ALA A 285 -0.51 1.18 28.50
C ALA A 285 -1.76 1.02 29.38
N ALA A 286 -2.83 0.44 28.82
CA ALA A 286 -4.06 0.18 29.57
C ALA A 286 -3.87 -0.81 30.74
N ARG A 287 -2.98 -1.80 30.58
CA ARG A 287 -2.62 -2.73 31.67
C ARG A 287 -1.82 -2.04 32.77
N ALA A 288 -0.85 -1.20 32.41
CA ALA A 288 -0.03 -0.47 33.37
C ALA A 288 -0.89 0.43 34.29
N VAL A 289 -1.89 1.14 33.73
CA VAL A 289 -2.82 1.96 34.53
C VAL A 289 -3.63 1.13 35.52
N LYS A 290 -4.04 -0.08 35.14
CA LYS A 290 -4.81 -0.99 36.04
C LYS A 290 -4.00 -1.57 37.19
N THR A 291 -2.67 -1.63 37.05
CA THR A 291 -1.78 -2.16 38.10
C THR A 291 -1.30 -1.11 39.09
N THR A 292 -1.49 0.18 38.78
CA THR A 292 -1.06 1.33 39.62
C THR A 292 -2.23 2.00 40.37
N GLY A 293 -3.48 1.66 40.09
CA GLY A 293 -4.68 2.10 40.78
C GLY A 293 -5.29 0.98 41.60
#